data_63b77555164948b9e7a0343ca4f13e7e
#
_entry.id   63b77555164948b9e7a0343ca4f13e7e
#
_cell.length_a   1.000
_cell.length_b   1.000
_cell.length_c   1.000
_cell.angle_alpha   90.00
_cell.angle_beta   90.00
_cell.angle_gamma   90.00
#
_symmetry.space_group_name_H-M   'P 1'
#
loop_
_entity.id
_entity.type
_entity.pdbx_description
1 polymer ?
#
loop_
_entity_poly.entity_id
_entity_poly.type
_entity_poly.pdbx_seq_one_letter_code
_entity_poly.pdbx_strand_id
1 'polypeptide(L)' 'MYPAERHKWLIDTARETGRVSVAEASTALGVVPETIRRDLDQLCNQKMLRRGHGGAI' A
#
# COMPACT_ATOMS: atom_id res chain seq x y z
N MET A 1 -13.00 2.04 6.15
CA MET A 1 -12.13 2.90 5.32
C MET A 1 -12.33 2.55 3.86
N TYR A 2 -12.59 3.55 3.02
CA TYR A 2 -12.81 3.33 1.59
C TYR A 2 -11.50 3.04 0.86
N PRO A 3 -11.56 2.31 -0.26
CA PRO A 3 -10.35 2.01 -1.04
C PRO A 3 -9.53 3.23 -1.41
N ALA A 4 -10.18 4.33 -1.79
CA ALA A 4 -9.47 5.56 -2.15
C ALA A 4 -8.64 6.11 -0.99
N GLU A 5 -9.16 6.02 0.23
CA GLU A 5 -8.44 6.46 1.42
C GLU A 5 -7.24 5.55 1.71
N ARG A 6 -7.41 4.23 1.54
CA ARG A 6 -6.30 3.30 1.71
C ARG A 6 -5.21 3.57 0.69
N HIS A 7 -5.60 3.78 -0.57
CA HIS A 7 -4.64 4.05 -1.66
C HIS A 7 -3.85 5.33 -1.38
N LYS A 8 -4.52 6.37 -0.92
CA LYS A 8 -3.84 7.62 -0.56
C LYS A 8 -2.83 7.39 0.56
N TRP A 9 -3.23 6.66 1.59
CA TRP A 9 -2.34 6.36 2.72
C TRP A 9 -1.11 5.59 2.25
N LEU A 10 -1.31 4.60 1.36
CA LEU A 10 -0.22 3.78 0.86
C LEU A 10 0.76 4.61 0.04
N ILE A 11 0.24 5.47 -0.84
CA ILE A 11 1.07 6.33 -1.67
C ILE A 11 1.83 7.34 -0.80
N ASP A 12 1.15 7.99 0.11
CA ASP A 12 1.77 8.99 0.98
C ASP A 12 2.87 8.37 1.83
N THR A 13 2.63 7.18 2.38
CA THR A 13 3.62 6.47 3.19
C THR A 13 4.86 6.11 2.36
N ALA A 14 4.64 5.60 1.14
CA ALA A 14 5.76 5.26 0.27
C ALA A 14 6.61 6.49 -0.08
N ARG A 15 5.95 7.63 -0.28
CA ARG A 15 6.67 8.88 -0.58
C ARG A 15 7.44 9.41 0.62
N GLU A 16 6.88 9.30 1.82
CA GLU A 16 7.50 9.84 3.02
C GLU A 16 8.68 9.01 3.50
N THR A 17 8.54 7.68 3.45
CA THR A 17 9.55 6.79 4.04
C THR A 17 10.33 6.00 3.00
N GLY A 18 9.98 6.14 1.73
CA GLY A 18 10.66 5.43 0.65
C GLY A 18 10.09 4.06 0.34
N ARG A 19 9.19 3.54 1.17
CA ARG A 19 8.53 2.27 0.95
C ARG A 19 7.32 2.12 1.86
N VAL A 20 6.44 1.19 1.49
CA VAL A 20 5.32 0.81 2.35
C VAL A 20 5.27 -0.72 2.41
N SER A 21 5.11 -1.28 3.62
CA SER A 21 5.06 -2.72 3.80
C SER A 21 3.62 -3.19 3.96
N VAL A 22 3.35 -4.41 3.49
CA VAL A 22 2.04 -5.04 3.65
C VAL A 22 1.69 -5.18 5.13
N ALA A 23 2.64 -5.66 5.94
CA ALA A 23 2.40 -5.90 7.36
C ALA A 23 2.09 -4.61 8.11
N GLU A 24 2.89 -3.56 7.87
CA GLU A 24 2.68 -2.28 8.55
C GLU A 24 1.36 -1.64 8.13
N ALA A 25 1.05 -1.66 6.85
CA ALA A 25 -0.19 -1.08 6.34
C ALA A 25 -1.41 -1.83 6.88
N SER A 26 -1.35 -3.15 6.90
CA SER A 26 -2.42 -3.98 7.45
C SER A 26 -2.72 -3.59 8.89
N THR A 27 -1.68 -3.45 9.71
CA THR A 27 -1.84 -3.06 11.11
C THR A 27 -2.36 -1.63 11.24
N ALA A 28 -1.77 -0.70 10.50
CA ALA A 28 -2.12 0.71 10.61
C ALA A 28 -3.56 0.98 10.16
N LEU A 29 -4.01 0.31 9.11
CA LEU A 29 -5.33 0.56 8.54
C LEU A 29 -6.41 -0.40 9.07
N GLY A 30 -6.01 -1.40 9.85
CA GLY A 30 -6.97 -2.34 10.44
C GLY A 30 -7.66 -3.22 9.41
N VAL A 31 -6.96 -3.58 8.34
CA VAL A 31 -7.49 -4.48 7.30
C VAL A 31 -6.56 -5.67 7.15
N VAL A 32 -7.10 -6.77 6.59
CA VAL A 32 -6.29 -7.97 6.42
C VAL A 32 -5.20 -7.76 5.36
N PRO A 33 -4.05 -8.47 5.49
CA PRO A 33 -2.95 -8.28 4.53
C PRO A 33 -3.34 -8.50 3.08
N GLU A 34 -4.27 -9.40 2.81
CA GLU A 34 -4.72 -9.64 1.44
C GLU A 34 -5.33 -8.40 0.80
N THR A 35 -6.08 -7.62 1.58
CA THR A 35 -6.64 -6.36 1.10
C THR A 35 -5.53 -5.39 0.68
N ILE A 36 -4.48 -5.31 1.49
CA ILE A 36 -3.34 -4.44 1.17
C ILE A 36 -2.61 -4.93 -0.09
N ARG A 37 -2.42 -6.25 -0.23
CA ARG A 37 -1.77 -6.79 -1.43
C ARG A 37 -2.53 -6.42 -2.69
N ARG A 38 -3.87 -6.52 -2.65
CA ARG A 38 -4.71 -6.14 -3.79
C ARG A 38 -4.62 -4.66 -4.09
N ASP A 39 -4.64 -3.82 -3.03
CA ASP A 39 -4.49 -2.37 -3.20
C ASP A 39 -3.15 -2.05 -3.86
N LEU A 40 -2.06 -2.68 -3.39
CA LEU A 40 -0.74 -2.44 -3.95
C LEU A 40 -0.64 -2.92 -5.41
N ASP A 41 -1.28 -4.06 -5.73
CA ASP A 41 -1.30 -4.54 -7.11
C ASP A 41 -1.98 -3.52 -8.03
N GLN A 42 -3.09 -2.94 -7.59
CA GLN A 42 -3.78 -1.90 -8.36
C GLN A 42 -2.91 -0.67 -8.56
N LEU A 43 -2.26 -0.21 -7.48
CA LEU A 43 -1.40 0.97 -7.55
C LEU A 43 -0.18 0.73 -8.43
N CYS A 44 0.38 -0.48 -8.39
CA CYS A 44 1.50 -0.82 -9.25
C CYS A 44 1.08 -0.92 -10.71
N ASN A 45 -0.11 -1.46 -10.98
CA ASN A 45 -0.66 -1.52 -12.34
C ASN A 45 -0.90 -0.11 -12.91
N GLN A 46 -1.26 0.83 -12.05
CA GLN A 46 -1.45 2.23 -12.44
C GLN A 46 -0.13 3.00 -12.46
N LYS A 47 0.97 2.33 -12.18
CA LYS A 47 2.32 2.92 -12.14
C LYS A 47 2.47 4.01 -11.09
N MET A 48 1.61 3.97 -10.06
CA MET A 48 1.72 4.89 -8.93
C MET A 48 2.79 4.42 -7.94
N LEU A 49 3.02 3.12 -7.87
CA LEU A 49 4.02 2.51 -7.00
C LEU A 49 4.74 1.40 -7.77
N ARG A 50 5.88 0.97 -7.25
CA ARG A 50 6.67 -0.12 -7.79
C ARG A 50 6.71 -1.25 -6.77
N ARG A 51 6.50 -2.50 -7.24
CA ARG A 51 6.54 -3.66 -6.33
C ARG A 51 7.92 -3.81 -5.72
N GLY A 52 7.93 -4.07 -4.42
CA GLY A 52 9.14 -4.39 -3.68
C GLY A 52 8.92 -5.65 -2.86
N HIS A 53 9.98 -6.12 -2.22
CA HIS A 53 9.91 -7.32 -1.37
C HIS A 53 9.11 -7.00 -0.12
N GLY A 54 7.99 -7.67 0.06
CA GLY A 54 7.12 -7.49 1.22
C GLY A 54 6.27 -6.24 1.20
N GLY A 55 6.23 -5.49 0.08
CA GLY A 55 5.48 -4.26 -0.02
C GLY A 55 5.66 -3.57 -1.35
N ALA A 56 5.75 -2.24 -1.34
CA ALA A 56 5.93 -1.43 -2.55
C ALA A 56 6.79 -0.19 -2.24
N ILE A 57 7.31 0.38 -3.29
CA ILE A 57 8.16 1.56 -3.23
C ILE A 57 7.57 2.69 -4.05
#